data_dc265414d5f06bcd83adeb653c66ef84
#
_entry.id   dc265414d5f06bcd83adeb653c66ef84
#
_cell.length_a   1.000
_cell.length_b   1.000
_cell.length_c   1.000
_cell.angle_alpha   90.00
_cell.angle_beta   90.00
_cell.angle_gamma   90.00
#
_symmetry.space_group_name_H-M   'P 1'
#
loop_
_entity.id
_entity.type
_entity.pdbx_description
1 polymer ?
#
loop_
_entity_poly.entity_id
_entity_poly.type
_entity_poly.pdbx_seq_one_letter_code
_entity_poly.pdbx_strand_id
1 'polypeptide(L)' 'MTMLGDGTYDAFIIWAEQRDDGVALECTITSGEQRGEVINIVTSSFVTRDPLSLVGMPCTLIVRDNEIRVAR' A
#
# COMPACT_ATOMS: atom_id res chain seq x y z
N MET A 1 -10.72 -3.95 11.84
CA MET A 1 -9.82 -4.46 10.80
C MET A 1 -10.49 -4.34 9.45
N THR A 2 -9.82 -3.69 8.53
CA THR A 2 -10.36 -3.50 7.18
C THR A 2 -9.94 -4.65 6.29
N MET A 3 -10.92 -5.29 5.65
CA MET A 3 -10.67 -6.32 4.65
C MET A 3 -11.10 -5.79 3.30
N LEU A 4 -10.17 -5.75 2.36
CA LEU A 4 -10.48 -5.39 1.00
C LEU A 4 -10.88 -6.66 0.24
N GLY A 5 -11.96 -6.57 -0.52
CA GLY A 5 -12.32 -7.63 -1.45
C GLY A 5 -11.32 -7.68 -2.61
N ASP A 6 -11.33 -8.78 -3.35
CA ASP A 6 -10.49 -8.93 -4.53
C ASP A 6 -10.76 -7.80 -5.51
N GLY A 7 -9.70 -7.28 -6.10
CA GLY A 7 -9.81 -6.19 -7.06
C GLY A 7 -8.58 -5.31 -7.06
N THR A 8 -8.70 -4.22 -7.77
CA THR A 8 -7.63 -3.24 -7.94
C THR A 8 -8.11 -1.91 -7.36
N TYR A 9 -7.27 -1.29 -6.55
CA TYR A 9 -7.61 -0.07 -5.83
C TYR A 9 -6.55 0.99 -6.05
N ASP A 10 -6.99 2.21 -6.33
CA ASP A 10 -6.08 3.36 -6.38
C ASP A 10 -5.83 3.84 -4.95
N ALA A 11 -4.59 4.20 -4.67
CA ALA A 11 -4.19 4.60 -3.33
C ALA A 11 -3.03 5.59 -3.37
N PHE A 12 -2.79 6.23 -2.23
CA PHE A 12 -1.57 7.01 -1.99
C PHE A 12 -0.83 6.44 -0.80
N ILE A 13 0.50 6.49 -0.86
CA ILE A 13 1.36 6.12 0.25
C ILE A 13 1.44 7.32 1.18
N ILE A 14 0.97 7.16 2.42
CA ILE A 14 0.98 8.23 3.41
C ILE A 14 2.11 8.08 4.43
N TRP A 15 2.69 6.88 4.52
CA TRP A 15 3.87 6.62 5.36
C TRP A 15 4.63 5.43 4.82
N ALA A 16 5.94 5.45 5.02
CA ALA A 16 6.81 4.33 4.62
C ALA A 16 7.94 4.20 5.63
N GLU A 17 8.28 2.97 5.97
CA GLU A 17 9.28 2.68 6.99
C GLU A 17 10.03 1.41 6.60
N GLN A 18 11.36 1.46 6.72
CA GLN A 18 12.19 0.29 6.47
C GLN A 18 12.10 -0.69 7.62
N ARG A 19 11.91 -1.96 7.32
CA ARG A 19 11.88 -3.05 8.28
C ARG A 19 12.79 -4.18 7.81
N ASP A 20 13.05 -5.13 8.70
CA ASP A 20 13.92 -6.28 8.39
C ASP A 20 13.35 -7.13 7.26
N ASP A 21 12.04 -7.25 7.18
CA ASP A 21 11.34 -8.09 6.20
C ASP A 21 10.85 -7.32 4.98
N GLY A 22 11.24 -6.06 4.84
CA GLY A 22 10.83 -5.24 3.70
C GLY A 22 10.52 -3.82 4.09
N VAL A 23 9.62 -3.20 3.35
CA VAL A 23 9.16 -1.84 3.60
C VAL A 23 7.73 -1.89 4.07
N ALA A 24 7.46 -1.30 5.24
CA ALA A 24 6.11 -1.17 5.74
C ALA A 24 5.51 0.11 5.16
N LEU A 25 4.36 -0.03 4.53
CA LEU A 25 3.66 1.08 3.89
C LEU A 25 2.30 1.28 4.55
N GLU A 26 1.94 2.54 4.71
CA GLU A 26 0.60 2.91 5.11
C GLU A 26 -0.01 3.66 3.93
N CYS A 27 -1.07 3.11 3.37
CA CYS A 27 -1.69 3.63 2.15
C CYS A 27 -3.14 3.99 2.40
N THR A 28 -3.61 5.07 1.80
CA THR A 28 -5.03 5.42 1.86
C THR A 28 -5.65 5.19 0.49
N ILE A 29 -6.82 4.54 0.49
CA ILE A 29 -7.58 4.28 -0.72
C ILE A 29 -8.19 5.59 -1.20
N THR A 30 -8.06 5.89 -2.49
CA THR A 30 -8.49 7.17 -3.05
C THR A 30 -9.69 7.07 -3.98
N SER A 31 -10.17 5.86 -4.29
CA SER A 31 -11.29 5.69 -5.20
C SER A 31 -12.20 4.55 -4.74
N GLY A 32 -13.44 4.55 -5.24
CA GLY A 32 -14.40 3.49 -4.98
C GLY A 32 -15.06 3.60 -3.61
N GLU A 33 -15.74 2.52 -3.22
CA GLU A 33 -16.47 2.47 -1.97
C GLU A 33 -15.57 2.46 -0.74
N GLN A 34 -14.33 2.03 -0.92
CA GLN A 34 -13.36 1.95 0.17
C GLN A 34 -12.54 3.24 0.33
N ARG A 35 -12.89 4.29 -0.39
CA ARG A 35 -12.17 5.56 -0.31
C ARG A 35 -12.09 6.07 1.13
N GLY A 36 -10.88 6.43 1.54
CA GLY A 36 -10.63 6.90 2.91
C GLY A 36 -10.12 5.83 3.85
N GLU A 37 -10.20 4.55 3.45
CA GLU A 37 -9.65 3.48 4.26
C GLU A 37 -8.12 3.54 4.26
N VAL A 38 -7.52 3.23 5.40
CA VAL A 38 -6.08 3.18 5.55
C VAL A 38 -5.65 1.72 5.69
N ILE A 39 -4.72 1.31 4.84
CA ILE A 39 -4.25 -0.08 4.76
C ILE A 39 -2.77 -0.10 5.11
N ASN A 40 -2.38 -1.02 6.00
CA ASN A 40 -0.99 -1.26 6.35
C ASN A 40 -0.49 -2.47 5.59
N ILE A 41 0.63 -2.32 4.89
CA ILE A 41 1.19 -3.35 4.03
C ILE A 41 2.68 -3.45 4.29
N VAL A 42 3.20 -4.67 4.38
CA VAL A 42 4.64 -4.90 4.36
C VAL A 42 4.96 -5.57 3.04
N THR A 43 5.87 -4.98 2.27
CA THR A 43 6.22 -5.49 0.95
C THR A 43 7.72 -5.57 0.78
N SER A 44 8.19 -6.63 0.15
CA SER A 44 9.58 -6.77 -0.27
C SER A 44 9.77 -6.35 -1.73
N SER A 45 8.71 -5.92 -2.39
CA SER A 45 8.75 -5.54 -3.81
C SER A 45 9.45 -4.20 -4.05
N PHE A 46 9.51 -3.35 -3.04
CA PHE A 46 10.15 -2.05 -3.17
C PHE A 46 11.56 -2.11 -2.62
N VAL A 47 12.52 -1.77 -3.47
CA VAL A 47 13.89 -1.59 -3.06
C VAL A 47 14.15 -0.08 -3.08
N THR A 48 14.30 0.51 -1.92
CA THR A 48 14.55 1.93 -1.82
C THR A 48 15.54 2.21 -0.69
N ARG A 49 16.40 3.20 -0.91
CA ARG A 49 17.34 3.65 0.12
C ARG A 49 16.70 4.66 1.06
N ASP A 50 15.62 5.28 0.60
CA ASP A 50 14.93 6.31 1.37
C ASP A 50 13.43 6.04 1.32
N PRO A 51 12.92 5.28 2.30
CA PRO A 51 11.48 4.99 2.34
C PRO A 51 10.62 6.25 2.35
N LEU A 52 11.10 7.33 2.94
CA LEU A 52 10.33 8.58 3.02
C LEU A 52 10.10 9.18 1.63
N SER A 53 10.92 8.83 0.64
CA SER A 53 10.69 9.31 -0.73
C SER A 53 9.41 8.74 -1.34
N LEU A 54 8.87 7.68 -0.76
CA LEU A 54 7.62 7.06 -1.22
C LEU A 54 6.38 7.78 -0.70
N VAL A 55 6.51 8.59 0.35
CA VAL A 55 5.37 9.29 0.95
C VAL A 55 4.81 10.30 -0.05
N GLY A 56 3.50 10.24 -0.26
CA GLY A 56 2.82 11.10 -1.24
C GLY A 56 2.75 10.52 -2.64
N MET A 57 3.40 9.36 -2.88
CA MET A 57 3.38 8.74 -4.19
C MET A 57 2.07 7.97 -4.41
N PRO A 58 1.48 8.08 -5.61
CA PRO A 58 0.34 7.25 -5.94
C PRO A 58 0.78 5.80 -6.15
N CYS A 59 -0.09 4.88 -5.82
CA CYS A 59 0.15 3.47 -6.06
C CYS A 59 -1.16 2.75 -6.35
N THR A 60 -1.04 1.52 -6.79
CA THR A 60 -2.19 0.66 -7.04
C THR A 60 -2.07 -0.56 -6.14
N LEU A 61 -3.13 -0.87 -5.43
CA LEU A 61 -3.20 -2.07 -4.60
C LEU A 61 -3.97 -3.14 -5.36
N ILE A 62 -3.36 -4.30 -5.52
CA ILE A 62 -3.99 -5.43 -6.19
C ILE A 62 -4.24 -6.49 -5.12
N VAL A 63 -5.52 -6.79 -4.88
CA VAL A 63 -5.93 -7.74 -3.84
C VAL A 63 -6.45 -8.99 -4.51
N ARG A 64 -5.88 -10.13 -4.11
CA ARG A 64 -6.30 -11.42 -4.61
C ARG A 64 -6.07 -12.47 -3.52
N ASP A 65 -7.10 -13.22 -3.16
CA ASP A 65 -7.05 -14.29 -2.17
C ASP A 65 -6.42 -13.82 -0.85
N ASN A 66 -6.82 -12.66 -0.38
CA ASN A 66 -6.33 -12.02 0.85
C ASN A 66 -4.87 -11.58 0.80
N GLU A 67 -4.25 -11.63 -0.37
CA GLU A 67 -2.92 -11.08 -0.56
C GLU A 67 -3.03 -9.72 -1.22
N ILE A 68 -2.21 -8.78 -0.76
CA ILE A 68 -2.17 -7.44 -1.31
C ILE A 68 -0.81 -7.20 -1.95
N ARG A 69 -0.83 -6.83 -3.22
CA ARG A 69 0.37 -6.42 -3.95
C ARG A 69 0.30 -4.92 -4.20
N VAL A 70 1.45 -4.29 -4.14
CA VAL A 70 1.57 -2.86 -4.38
C VAL A 70 2.31 -2.66 -5.69
N ALA A 71 1.69 -1.89 -6.59
CA ALA A 71 2.29 -1.52 -7.87
C ALA A 71 2.35 0.00 -7.97
N ARG A 72 3.38 0.49 -8.64
CA ARG A 72 3.54 1.93 -8.88
C ARG A 72 3.30 2.25 -10.33
#